data_c5ff099503b09d5ce86e949782dab9a9
#
_entry.id   c5ff099503b09d5ce86e949782dab9a9
#
_cell.length_a   1.000
_cell.length_b   1.000
_cell.length_c   1.000
_cell.angle_alpha   90.00
_cell.angle_beta   90.00
_cell.angle_gamma   90.00
#
_symmetry.space_group_name_H-M   'P 1'
#
loop_
_entity.id
_entity.type
_entity.pdbx_description
1 polymer ?
#
loop_
_entity_poly.entity_id
_entity_poly.type
_entity_poly.pdbx_seq_one_letter_code
_entity_poly.pdbx_strand_id
1 'polypeptide(L)'
;MGVKSIGQVTAEGTNAAGDEIEATNAREADADSTIAELVSRARAAMGIFEHYDQERVNEVVQAVAWAIIKRENAEELARLAVQDTGLGKYEDKVDKNRRKSLGTLQDLLDPMARSVGIIEVDEEKGITKIAKPVGVVAAVTPSTNPAATPANKTMMALKGRNAIIIAPSPKGASTCKLLLRYIHEELSKVGAPLDLVQALPHVDKELAHELMKQADFVTVTGSGNNVRAGQTSGTPNACVGAGNVVSVVDSTAEIEEAARKIRTSKTFDYGTSCSNDNSVVIEAPVYGEMVEALKREGGYFCDDEERVLLEEALWPGGGKRSSETLCKAPSVIAEVAGLENPEAREASFFMVEGKGVGEEDLFSGEKLSVVLTVYKAANFDEALDLTGRILHYVGRGHSCGLHTTSEANVERIGQEIDVCRLLINQIQVFGNGGSFDNGLDFTLSMGGGSWAGNNIDENLSYRHFLNITRVSRTIPEVVPTEDELLGSYWSRYGR
;
A
#
# COMPACT_ATOMS: atom_id res chain seq x y z
N MET A 1 51.95 -30.61 -45.46
CA MET A 1 51.54 -31.86 -44.79
C MET A 1 51.38 -31.54 -43.29
N GLY A 2 50.20 -31.78 -42.74
CA GLY A 2 49.93 -31.56 -41.33
C GLY A 2 48.45 -31.21 -41.11
N VAL A 3 47.61 -32.26 -41.23
CA VAL A 3 46.18 -32.21 -40.90
C VAL A 3 46.04 -32.10 -39.38
N LYS A 4 45.46 -30.98 -38.86
CA LYS A 4 45.05 -30.90 -37.45
C LYS A 4 43.63 -31.47 -37.29
N SER A 5 43.51 -32.48 -36.47
CA SER A 5 42.30 -33.17 -36.04
C SER A 5 41.27 -32.19 -35.41
N ILE A 6 40.04 -32.32 -35.83
CA ILE A 6 38.86 -31.70 -35.24
C ILE A 6 38.59 -32.44 -33.92
N GLY A 7 38.70 -31.75 -32.79
CA GLY A 7 38.37 -32.29 -31.47
C GLY A 7 36.87 -32.54 -31.36
N GLN A 8 36.53 -33.69 -30.84
CA GLN A 8 35.17 -34.10 -30.44
C GLN A 8 34.61 -33.10 -29.41
N VAL A 9 33.49 -32.46 -29.75
CA VAL A 9 32.65 -31.77 -28.80
C VAL A 9 31.93 -32.83 -27.97
N THR A 10 32.23 -32.88 -26.69
CA THR A 10 31.64 -33.86 -25.75
C THR A 10 30.17 -33.56 -25.51
N ALA A 11 29.34 -34.61 -25.54
CA ALA A 11 27.89 -34.62 -25.38
C ALA A 11 27.38 -34.35 -23.94
N GLU A 12 28.21 -33.79 -23.06
CA GLU A 12 27.81 -33.50 -21.64
C GLU A 12 27.07 -32.16 -21.47
N GLY A 13 27.13 -31.24 -22.42
CA GLY A 13 26.43 -29.94 -22.31
C GLY A 13 24.94 -29.98 -22.71
N THR A 14 24.47 -31.02 -23.35
CA THR A 14 23.07 -31.13 -23.83
C THR A 14 22.12 -31.77 -22.81
N ASN A 15 22.60 -32.56 -21.86
CA ASN A 15 21.76 -33.17 -20.83
C ASN A 15 21.37 -32.17 -19.72
N ALA A 16 22.28 -31.30 -19.25
CA ALA A 16 21.98 -30.38 -18.18
C ALA A 16 20.87 -29.36 -18.51
N ALA A 17 20.84 -28.84 -19.73
CA ALA A 17 19.77 -27.94 -20.17
C ALA A 17 18.42 -28.65 -20.35
N GLY A 18 18.44 -29.95 -20.78
CA GLY A 18 17.25 -30.77 -20.85
C GLY A 18 16.66 -31.09 -19.47
N ASP A 19 17.52 -31.48 -18.54
CA ASP A 19 17.14 -31.77 -17.15
C ASP A 19 16.61 -30.55 -16.42
N GLU A 20 17.16 -29.35 -16.67
CA GLU A 20 16.65 -28.07 -16.11
C GLU A 20 15.28 -27.70 -16.69
N ILE A 21 15.04 -27.93 -17.98
CA ILE A 21 13.74 -27.67 -18.62
C ILE A 21 12.69 -28.66 -18.11
N GLU A 22 13.01 -29.93 -17.98
CA GLU A 22 12.09 -30.94 -17.42
C GLU A 22 11.76 -30.68 -15.95
N ALA A 23 12.75 -30.26 -15.14
CA ALA A 23 12.54 -29.88 -13.75
C ALA A 23 11.67 -28.60 -13.61
N THR A 24 11.85 -27.64 -14.51
CA THR A 24 11.03 -26.43 -14.55
C THR A 24 9.58 -26.76 -14.94
N ASN A 25 9.37 -27.53 -15.98
CA ASN A 25 8.05 -27.96 -16.42
C ASN A 25 7.30 -28.80 -15.36
N ALA A 26 8.02 -29.64 -14.61
CA ALA A 26 7.45 -30.42 -13.52
C ALA A 26 7.00 -29.53 -12.34
N ARG A 27 7.78 -28.49 -12.00
CA ARG A 27 7.41 -27.52 -10.96
C ARG A 27 6.21 -26.65 -11.37
N GLU A 28 6.17 -26.20 -12.62
CA GLU A 28 5.04 -25.44 -13.13
C GLU A 28 3.75 -26.30 -13.13
N ALA A 29 3.81 -27.57 -13.51
CA ALA A 29 2.66 -28.47 -13.46
C ALA A 29 2.19 -28.77 -12.03
N ASP A 30 3.10 -28.87 -11.05
CA ASP A 30 2.77 -29.03 -9.63
C ASP A 30 2.13 -27.75 -9.06
N ALA A 31 2.65 -26.59 -9.44
CA ALA A 31 2.07 -25.30 -9.06
C ALA A 31 0.66 -25.12 -9.63
N ASP A 32 0.46 -25.44 -10.92
CA ASP A 32 -0.86 -25.38 -11.58
C ASP A 32 -1.89 -26.24 -10.84
N SER A 33 -1.57 -27.51 -10.57
CA SER A 33 -2.46 -28.44 -9.88
C SER A 33 -2.77 -28.02 -8.44
N THR A 34 -1.77 -27.55 -7.71
CA THR A 34 -1.93 -27.06 -6.34
C THR A 34 -2.86 -25.84 -6.27
N ILE A 35 -2.68 -24.89 -7.18
CA ILE A 35 -3.52 -23.71 -7.24
C ILE A 35 -4.93 -24.04 -7.72
N ALA A 36 -5.08 -24.92 -8.71
CA ALA A 36 -6.39 -25.37 -9.19
C ALA A 36 -7.22 -26.00 -8.06
N GLU A 37 -6.60 -26.78 -7.16
CA GLU A 37 -7.28 -27.31 -5.98
C GLU A 37 -7.74 -26.21 -5.01
N LEU A 38 -6.87 -25.25 -4.68
CA LEU A 38 -7.22 -24.13 -3.80
C LEU A 38 -8.36 -23.28 -4.38
N VAL A 39 -8.30 -22.97 -5.66
CA VAL A 39 -9.34 -22.22 -6.38
C VAL A 39 -10.66 -22.99 -6.42
N SER A 40 -10.62 -24.32 -6.65
CA SER A 40 -11.81 -25.17 -6.65
C SER A 40 -12.51 -25.16 -5.28
N ARG A 41 -11.76 -25.29 -4.18
CA ARG A 41 -12.28 -25.22 -2.82
C ARG A 41 -12.87 -23.83 -2.51
N ALA A 42 -12.17 -22.77 -2.93
CA ALA A 42 -12.65 -21.40 -2.82
C ALA A 42 -14.00 -21.21 -3.54
N ARG A 43 -14.13 -21.69 -4.77
CA ARG A 43 -15.39 -21.61 -5.53
C ARG A 43 -16.52 -22.41 -4.87
N ALA A 44 -16.25 -23.58 -4.33
CA ALA A 44 -17.24 -24.37 -3.59
C ALA A 44 -17.73 -23.63 -2.34
N ALA A 45 -16.82 -22.98 -1.59
CA ALA A 45 -17.16 -22.16 -0.45
C ALA A 45 -17.99 -20.91 -0.86
N MET A 46 -17.63 -20.27 -1.98
CA MET A 46 -18.41 -19.17 -2.54
C MET A 46 -19.82 -19.56 -2.93
N GLY A 47 -20.02 -20.75 -3.49
CA GLY A 47 -21.35 -21.28 -3.85
C GLY A 47 -22.32 -21.35 -2.66
N ILE A 48 -21.80 -21.52 -1.43
CA ILE A 48 -22.58 -21.40 -0.20
C ILE A 48 -22.76 -19.94 0.20
N PHE A 49 -21.67 -19.15 0.12
CA PHE A 49 -21.62 -17.77 0.62
C PHE A 49 -22.44 -16.80 -0.24
N GLU A 50 -22.61 -17.05 -1.54
CA GLU A 50 -23.39 -16.20 -2.44
C GLU A 50 -24.87 -16.09 -2.06
N HIS A 51 -25.41 -17.07 -1.27
CA HIS A 51 -26.76 -17.09 -0.76
C HIS A 51 -26.95 -16.31 0.55
N TYR A 52 -25.86 -15.77 1.14
CA TYR A 52 -25.95 -14.97 2.35
C TYR A 52 -26.52 -13.58 2.04
N ASP A 53 -27.45 -13.14 2.90
CA ASP A 53 -27.95 -11.76 2.87
C ASP A 53 -26.92 -10.78 3.45
N GLN A 54 -27.27 -9.49 3.43
CA GLN A 54 -26.34 -8.45 3.89
C GLN A 54 -25.99 -8.56 5.38
N GLU A 55 -26.94 -8.95 6.21
CA GLU A 55 -26.70 -9.10 7.66
C GLU A 55 -25.75 -10.25 7.93
N ARG A 56 -25.96 -11.37 7.26
CA ARG A 56 -25.11 -12.54 7.38
C ARG A 56 -23.71 -12.31 6.83
N VAL A 57 -23.57 -11.56 5.74
CA VAL A 57 -22.27 -11.12 5.21
C VAL A 57 -21.58 -10.21 6.22
N ASN A 58 -22.28 -9.26 6.83
CA ASN A 58 -21.72 -8.38 7.84
C ASN A 58 -21.22 -9.18 9.07
N GLU A 59 -21.96 -10.19 9.51
CA GLU A 59 -21.54 -11.06 10.62
C GLU A 59 -20.23 -11.82 10.30
N VAL A 60 -20.08 -12.31 9.08
CA VAL A 60 -18.83 -12.96 8.62
C VAL A 60 -17.67 -11.97 8.61
N VAL A 61 -17.89 -10.74 8.15
CA VAL A 61 -16.88 -9.68 8.18
C VAL A 61 -16.49 -9.31 9.61
N GLN A 62 -17.47 -9.23 10.53
CA GLN A 62 -17.22 -8.99 11.95
C GLN A 62 -16.39 -10.11 12.59
N ALA A 63 -16.64 -11.37 12.23
CA ALA A 63 -15.85 -12.50 12.69
C ALA A 63 -14.37 -12.36 12.30
N VAL A 64 -14.10 -12.04 11.03
CA VAL A 64 -12.72 -11.79 10.56
C VAL A 64 -12.09 -10.59 11.27
N ALA A 65 -12.83 -9.50 11.42
CA ALA A 65 -12.33 -8.33 12.14
C ALA A 65 -11.96 -8.66 13.59
N TRP A 66 -12.82 -9.42 14.28
CA TRP A 66 -12.57 -9.81 15.67
C TRP A 66 -11.33 -10.70 15.81
N ALA A 67 -11.06 -11.55 14.83
CA ALA A 67 -9.88 -12.42 14.83
C ALA A 67 -8.55 -11.63 14.98
N ILE A 68 -8.49 -10.39 14.50
CA ILE A 68 -7.29 -9.54 14.60
C ILE A 68 -7.43 -8.40 15.62
N ILE A 69 -8.65 -7.88 15.88
CA ILE A 69 -8.88 -6.77 16.82
C ILE A 69 -8.79 -7.24 18.28
N LYS A 70 -9.15 -8.50 18.56
CA LYS A 70 -9.04 -9.08 19.89
C LYS A 70 -7.63 -8.87 20.44
N ARG A 71 -7.53 -8.31 21.65
CA ARG A 71 -6.26 -7.78 22.18
C ARG A 71 -5.16 -8.84 22.21
N GLU A 72 -5.47 -10.02 22.71
CA GLU A 72 -4.50 -11.12 22.82
C GLU A 72 -3.99 -11.56 21.44
N ASN A 73 -4.89 -11.65 20.46
CA ASN A 73 -4.51 -12.00 19.08
C ASN A 73 -3.66 -10.90 18.43
N ALA A 74 -4.05 -9.64 18.61
CA ALA A 74 -3.30 -8.50 18.07
C ALA A 74 -1.88 -8.42 18.62
N GLU A 75 -1.70 -8.70 19.92
CA GLU A 75 -0.41 -8.74 20.61
C GLU A 75 0.45 -9.93 20.15
N GLU A 76 -0.14 -11.13 20.02
CA GLU A 76 0.59 -12.31 19.55
C GLU A 76 1.03 -12.16 18.08
N LEU A 77 0.12 -11.68 17.21
CA LEU A 77 0.42 -11.39 15.82
C LEU A 77 1.52 -10.31 15.67
N ALA A 78 1.48 -9.26 16.49
CA ALA A 78 2.50 -8.21 16.45
C ALA A 78 3.87 -8.73 16.90
N ARG A 79 3.91 -9.54 17.97
CA ARG A 79 5.15 -10.17 18.47
C ARG A 79 5.78 -11.07 17.41
N LEU A 80 4.95 -11.95 16.81
CA LEU A 80 5.40 -12.87 15.77
C LEU A 80 5.86 -12.11 14.54
N ALA A 81 5.14 -11.05 14.13
CA ALA A 81 5.51 -10.23 12.97
C ALA A 81 6.89 -9.57 13.14
N VAL A 82 7.20 -9.02 14.33
CA VAL A 82 8.54 -8.46 14.61
C VAL A 82 9.60 -9.55 14.63
N GLN A 83 9.30 -10.69 15.24
CA GLN A 83 10.23 -11.84 15.30
C GLN A 83 10.56 -12.37 13.91
N ASP A 84 9.56 -12.57 13.04
CA ASP A 84 9.71 -13.15 11.71
C ASP A 84 10.43 -12.22 10.74
N THR A 85 10.03 -10.95 10.77
CA THR A 85 10.48 -9.97 9.77
C THR A 85 11.68 -9.18 10.21
N GLY A 86 11.85 -9.01 11.53
CA GLY A 86 12.80 -8.08 12.13
C GLY A 86 12.49 -6.61 11.82
N LEU A 87 11.24 -6.27 11.42
CA LEU A 87 10.83 -4.95 10.97
C LEU A 87 9.82 -4.31 11.92
N GLY A 88 10.01 -3.01 12.18
CA GLY A 88 9.07 -2.18 12.92
C GLY A 88 9.11 -2.38 14.44
N LYS A 89 8.11 -1.82 15.11
CA LYS A 89 8.01 -1.76 16.57
C LYS A 89 6.77 -2.50 17.05
N TYR A 90 6.92 -3.32 18.09
CA TYR A 90 5.86 -4.18 18.63
C TYR A 90 4.58 -3.42 18.99
N GLU A 91 4.70 -2.34 19.79
CA GLU A 91 3.56 -1.57 20.27
C GLU A 91 2.79 -0.93 19.10
N ASP A 92 3.51 -0.39 18.14
CA ASP A 92 2.93 0.26 16.96
C ASP A 92 2.25 -0.78 16.02
N LYS A 93 2.78 -2.01 15.96
CA LYS A 93 2.12 -3.11 15.22
C LYS A 93 0.84 -3.58 15.92
N VAL A 94 0.80 -3.62 17.26
CA VAL A 94 -0.42 -3.91 18.02
C VAL A 94 -1.49 -2.85 17.72
N ASP A 95 -1.10 -1.57 17.77
CA ASP A 95 -2.00 -0.45 17.46
C ASP A 95 -2.47 -0.52 15.99
N LYS A 96 -1.56 -0.76 15.06
CA LYS A 96 -1.88 -0.92 13.64
C LYS A 96 -2.87 -2.07 13.39
N ASN A 97 -2.63 -3.25 13.96
CA ASN A 97 -3.52 -4.40 13.83
C ASN A 97 -4.94 -4.07 14.30
N ARG A 98 -5.07 -3.35 15.42
CA ARG A 98 -6.37 -3.00 16.00
C ARG A 98 -7.02 -1.80 15.31
N ARG A 99 -6.29 -0.67 15.22
CA ARG A 99 -6.84 0.60 14.71
C ARG A 99 -7.26 0.49 13.24
N LYS A 100 -6.39 -0.05 12.38
CA LYS A 100 -6.71 -0.17 10.94
C LYS A 100 -7.82 -1.18 10.69
N SER A 101 -7.85 -2.30 11.42
CA SER A 101 -8.93 -3.28 11.28
C SER A 101 -10.26 -2.76 11.82
N LEU A 102 -10.26 -1.98 12.92
CA LEU A 102 -11.46 -1.36 13.46
C LEU A 102 -12.04 -0.31 12.49
N GLY A 103 -11.18 0.55 11.93
CA GLY A 103 -11.62 1.54 10.96
C GLY A 103 -12.15 0.89 9.67
N THR A 104 -11.45 -0.13 9.15
CA THR A 104 -11.96 -0.90 8.02
C THR A 104 -13.33 -1.53 8.32
N LEU A 105 -13.50 -2.10 9.51
CA LEU A 105 -14.79 -2.66 9.92
C LEU A 105 -15.87 -1.58 9.98
N GLN A 106 -15.56 -0.39 10.50
CA GLN A 106 -16.48 0.74 10.53
C GLN A 106 -16.98 1.09 9.13
N ASP A 107 -16.08 1.24 8.15
CA ASP A 107 -16.44 1.52 6.75
C ASP A 107 -17.31 0.41 6.14
N LEU A 108 -16.98 -0.85 6.44
CA LEU A 108 -17.72 -2.00 5.90
C LEU A 108 -19.10 -2.20 6.54
N LEU A 109 -19.32 -1.70 7.74
CA LEU A 109 -20.60 -1.76 8.43
C LEU A 109 -21.45 -0.49 8.28
N ASP A 110 -20.94 0.53 7.59
CA ASP A 110 -21.74 1.70 7.25
C ASP A 110 -23.02 1.27 6.54
N PRO A 111 -24.19 1.80 6.92
CA PRO A 111 -25.47 1.48 6.28
C PRO A 111 -25.47 1.71 4.75
N MET A 112 -24.64 2.62 4.25
CA MET A 112 -24.48 2.89 2.82
C MET A 112 -23.53 1.88 2.15
N ALA A 113 -22.72 1.12 2.92
CA ALA A 113 -21.79 0.11 2.40
C ALA A 113 -22.53 -1.19 2.03
N ARG A 114 -23.47 -1.08 1.11
CA ARG A 114 -24.26 -2.21 0.59
C ARG A 114 -23.45 -2.99 -0.45
N SER A 115 -23.47 -4.32 -0.33
CA SER A 115 -22.72 -5.23 -1.20
C SER A 115 -23.52 -6.44 -1.67
N VAL A 116 -24.79 -6.53 -1.28
CA VAL A 116 -25.69 -7.66 -1.58
C VAL A 116 -26.96 -7.18 -2.24
N GLY A 117 -27.29 -7.77 -3.39
CA GLY A 117 -28.51 -7.47 -4.12
C GLY A 117 -28.53 -6.03 -4.69
N ILE A 118 -29.67 -5.37 -4.59
CA ILE A 118 -29.82 -3.99 -5.05
C ILE A 118 -29.11 -3.05 -4.07
N ILE A 119 -28.12 -2.34 -4.58
CA ILE A 119 -27.30 -1.39 -3.79
C ILE A 119 -27.65 0.08 -4.06
N GLU A 120 -28.25 0.37 -5.20
CA GLU A 120 -28.62 1.74 -5.58
C GLU A 120 -29.80 1.70 -6.58
N VAL A 121 -30.73 2.63 -6.44
CA VAL A 121 -31.80 2.89 -7.39
C VAL A 121 -31.80 4.38 -7.72
N ASP A 122 -31.56 4.70 -8.99
CA ASP A 122 -31.68 6.06 -9.55
C ASP A 122 -32.91 6.09 -10.41
N GLU A 123 -34.03 6.59 -9.86
CA GLU A 123 -35.31 6.63 -10.55
C GLU A 123 -35.31 7.63 -11.71
N GLU A 124 -34.57 8.74 -11.58
CA GLU A 124 -34.45 9.78 -12.59
C GLU A 124 -33.79 9.25 -13.87
N LYS A 125 -32.69 8.49 -13.69
CA LYS A 125 -32.00 7.84 -14.81
C LYS A 125 -32.56 6.48 -15.20
N GLY A 126 -33.53 5.97 -14.46
CA GLY A 126 -34.11 4.64 -14.67
C GLY A 126 -33.09 3.50 -14.45
N ILE A 127 -32.07 3.70 -13.57
CA ILE A 127 -30.99 2.75 -13.37
C ILE A 127 -31.11 2.10 -11.99
N THR A 128 -31.05 0.77 -11.96
CA THR A 128 -30.89 -0.02 -10.74
C THR A 128 -29.54 -0.73 -10.77
N LYS A 129 -28.70 -0.56 -9.72
CA LYS A 129 -27.42 -1.24 -9.59
C LYS A 129 -27.55 -2.45 -8.66
N ILE A 130 -27.05 -3.59 -9.12
CA ILE A 130 -27.06 -4.86 -8.40
C ILE A 130 -25.61 -5.32 -8.22
N ALA A 131 -25.19 -5.51 -6.97
CA ALA A 131 -23.85 -5.99 -6.63
C ALA A 131 -23.73 -7.50 -6.79
N LYS A 132 -22.61 -7.93 -7.38
CA LYS A 132 -22.20 -9.32 -7.54
C LYS A 132 -20.73 -9.48 -7.14
N PRO A 133 -20.30 -10.64 -6.67
CA PRO A 133 -18.87 -10.88 -6.39
C PRO A 133 -18.02 -10.80 -7.66
N VAL A 134 -16.75 -10.48 -7.51
CA VAL A 134 -15.77 -10.60 -8.59
C VAL A 134 -15.32 -12.05 -8.78
N GLY A 135 -15.29 -12.84 -7.70
CA GLY A 135 -14.89 -14.25 -7.75
C GLY A 135 -13.84 -14.61 -6.69
N VAL A 136 -12.91 -15.49 -7.06
CA VAL A 136 -11.76 -15.84 -6.20
C VAL A 136 -10.70 -14.75 -6.31
N VAL A 137 -10.29 -14.22 -5.16
CA VAL A 137 -9.30 -13.12 -5.06
C VAL A 137 -7.92 -13.68 -4.71
N ALA A 138 -6.91 -13.38 -5.53
CA ALA A 138 -5.50 -13.57 -5.19
C ALA A 138 -4.98 -12.34 -4.45
N ALA A 139 -4.46 -12.51 -3.23
CA ALA A 139 -3.97 -11.40 -2.40
C ALA A 139 -2.48 -11.56 -2.08
N VAL A 140 -1.62 -10.83 -2.78
CA VAL A 140 -0.20 -10.74 -2.45
C VAL A 140 0.02 -9.68 -1.37
N THR A 141 0.70 -10.05 -0.28
CA THR A 141 0.85 -9.20 0.91
C THR A 141 2.31 -8.99 1.33
N PRO A 142 2.66 -7.78 1.85
CA PRO A 142 4.04 -7.41 2.15
C PRO A 142 4.53 -7.97 3.49
N SER A 143 5.87 -7.96 3.68
CA SER A 143 6.50 -8.28 4.97
C SER A 143 6.34 -7.18 6.03
N THR A 144 6.12 -5.94 5.61
CA THR A 144 6.00 -4.80 6.53
C THR A 144 4.76 -4.86 7.42
N ASN A 145 3.67 -5.48 6.92
CA ASN A 145 2.39 -5.62 7.63
C ASN A 145 1.79 -7.01 7.42
N PRO A 146 2.44 -8.10 7.92
CA PRO A 146 2.08 -9.48 7.58
C PRO A 146 0.79 -9.98 8.23
N ALA A 147 0.20 -9.24 9.17
CA ALA A 147 -1.11 -9.51 9.78
C ALA A 147 -2.17 -8.51 9.30
N ALA A 148 -1.92 -7.20 9.44
CA ALA A 148 -2.94 -6.18 9.17
C ALA A 148 -3.35 -6.12 7.70
N THR A 149 -2.41 -6.22 6.75
CA THR A 149 -2.74 -6.17 5.31
C THR A 149 -3.58 -7.35 4.85
N PRO A 150 -3.24 -8.62 5.16
CA PRO A 150 -4.10 -9.74 4.79
C PRO A 150 -5.46 -9.68 5.47
N ALA A 151 -5.57 -9.30 6.75
CA ALA A 151 -6.86 -9.16 7.43
C ALA A 151 -7.75 -8.09 6.76
N ASN A 152 -7.18 -6.93 6.44
CA ASN A 152 -7.87 -5.84 5.76
C ASN A 152 -8.43 -6.28 4.40
N LYS A 153 -7.60 -6.90 3.56
CA LYS A 153 -8.04 -7.43 2.25
C LYS A 153 -9.10 -8.52 2.40
N THR A 154 -8.97 -9.39 3.41
CA THR A 154 -9.93 -10.44 3.68
C THR A 154 -11.31 -9.88 4.03
N MET A 155 -11.38 -8.89 4.92
CA MET A 155 -12.64 -8.22 5.26
C MET A 155 -13.33 -7.62 4.03
N MET A 156 -12.56 -6.92 3.18
CA MET A 156 -13.07 -6.29 1.96
C MET A 156 -13.56 -7.33 0.93
N ALA A 157 -12.79 -8.39 0.71
CA ALA A 157 -13.17 -9.46 -0.22
C ALA A 157 -14.45 -10.17 0.24
N LEU A 158 -14.53 -10.54 1.52
CA LEU A 158 -15.72 -11.19 2.09
C LEU A 158 -16.94 -10.26 2.11
N LYS A 159 -16.77 -8.96 2.31
CA LYS A 159 -17.87 -8.00 2.16
C LYS A 159 -18.50 -8.08 0.78
N GLY A 160 -17.72 -8.32 -0.28
CA GLY A 160 -18.19 -8.56 -1.65
C GLY A 160 -18.66 -9.98 -1.93
N ARG A 161 -18.74 -10.85 -0.95
CA ARG A 161 -19.06 -12.28 -1.06
C ARG A 161 -18.07 -13.08 -1.92
N ASN A 162 -16.82 -12.65 -1.95
CA ASN A 162 -15.73 -13.34 -2.63
C ASN A 162 -15.05 -14.35 -1.70
N ALA A 163 -14.31 -15.30 -2.25
CA ALA A 163 -13.28 -16.00 -1.52
C ALA A 163 -11.91 -15.35 -1.76
N ILE A 164 -10.98 -15.54 -0.84
CA ILE A 164 -9.63 -14.96 -0.93
C ILE A 164 -8.56 -16.02 -0.64
N ILE A 165 -7.52 -16.04 -1.48
CA ILE A 165 -6.33 -16.87 -1.28
C ILE A 165 -5.14 -15.93 -1.11
N ILE A 166 -4.48 -16.02 0.05
CA ILE A 166 -3.40 -15.11 0.44
C ILE A 166 -2.06 -15.71 0.03
N ALA A 167 -1.25 -14.95 -0.70
CA ALA A 167 0.16 -15.20 -0.96
C ALA A 167 1.00 -14.28 -0.07
N PRO A 168 1.42 -14.73 1.13
CA PRO A 168 2.19 -13.92 2.05
C PRO A 168 3.63 -13.76 1.58
N SER A 169 4.32 -12.71 2.06
CA SER A 169 5.75 -12.60 1.88
C SER A 169 6.49 -13.72 2.66
N PRO A 170 7.69 -14.15 2.21
CA PRO A 170 8.45 -15.21 2.90
C PRO A 170 8.66 -14.93 4.38
N LYS A 171 9.05 -13.71 4.73
CA LYS A 171 9.29 -13.28 6.11
C LYS A 171 8.03 -13.10 6.97
N GLY A 172 6.83 -13.07 6.37
CA GLY A 172 5.57 -12.92 7.07
C GLY A 172 4.69 -14.18 7.06
N ALA A 173 5.20 -15.29 6.56
CA ALA A 173 4.42 -16.51 6.34
C ALA A 173 3.84 -17.10 7.63
N SER A 174 4.62 -17.21 8.70
CA SER A 174 4.17 -17.75 9.99
C SER A 174 3.16 -16.83 10.66
N THR A 175 3.34 -15.51 10.58
CA THR A 175 2.37 -14.52 11.04
C THR A 175 1.04 -14.64 10.29
N CYS A 176 1.09 -14.78 8.96
CA CYS A 176 -0.11 -14.99 8.14
C CYS A 176 -0.82 -16.31 8.49
N LYS A 177 -0.07 -17.39 8.70
CA LYS A 177 -0.61 -18.69 9.13
C LYS A 177 -1.30 -18.60 10.48
N LEU A 178 -0.74 -17.87 11.43
CA LEU A 178 -1.34 -17.62 12.74
C LEU A 178 -2.65 -16.82 12.60
N LEU A 179 -2.64 -15.75 11.80
CA LEU A 179 -3.84 -14.98 11.49
C LEU A 179 -4.93 -15.85 10.88
N LEU A 180 -4.58 -16.70 9.90
CA LEU A 180 -5.54 -17.61 9.24
C LEU A 180 -6.19 -18.55 10.24
N ARG A 181 -5.42 -19.09 11.21
CA ARG A 181 -5.98 -19.92 12.28
C ARG A 181 -7.03 -19.15 13.08
N TYR A 182 -6.75 -17.92 13.50
CA TYR A 182 -7.71 -17.10 14.23
C TYR A 182 -8.95 -16.76 13.40
N ILE A 183 -8.77 -16.47 12.11
CA ILE A 183 -9.90 -16.23 11.19
C ILE A 183 -10.77 -17.50 11.11
N HIS A 184 -10.20 -18.68 10.94
CA HIS A 184 -10.94 -19.93 10.85
C HIS A 184 -11.68 -20.26 12.16
N GLU A 185 -11.07 -19.98 13.31
CA GLU A 185 -11.72 -20.12 14.61
C GLU A 185 -12.98 -19.25 14.72
N GLU A 186 -12.91 -17.99 14.27
CA GLU A 186 -14.06 -17.07 14.31
C GLU A 186 -15.11 -17.41 13.21
N LEU A 187 -14.68 -17.77 12.00
CA LEU A 187 -15.58 -18.22 10.94
C LEU A 187 -16.39 -19.47 11.35
N SER A 188 -15.75 -20.40 12.06
CA SER A 188 -16.42 -21.59 12.59
C SER A 188 -17.56 -21.25 13.54
N LYS A 189 -17.42 -20.21 14.36
CA LYS A 189 -18.45 -19.79 15.33
C LYS A 189 -19.70 -19.27 14.64
N VAL A 190 -19.51 -18.58 13.51
CA VAL A 190 -20.62 -18.07 12.71
C VAL A 190 -21.08 -19.05 11.62
N GLY A 191 -20.53 -20.28 11.57
CA GLY A 191 -20.91 -21.32 10.61
C GLY A 191 -20.63 -20.96 9.16
N ALA A 192 -19.63 -20.10 8.89
CA ALA A 192 -19.21 -19.75 7.54
C ALA A 192 -18.20 -20.78 6.99
N PRO A 193 -18.18 -21.05 5.67
CA PRO A 193 -17.21 -21.95 5.05
C PRO A 193 -15.78 -21.48 5.28
N LEU A 194 -14.90 -22.35 5.78
CA LEU A 194 -13.50 -21.99 6.08
C LEU A 194 -12.69 -21.69 4.81
N ASP A 195 -12.98 -22.39 3.73
CA ASP A 195 -12.31 -22.22 2.45
C ASP A 195 -12.63 -20.88 1.72
N LEU A 196 -13.45 -20.01 2.34
CA LEU A 196 -13.57 -18.60 1.95
C LEU A 196 -12.27 -17.84 2.14
N VAL A 197 -11.42 -18.28 3.10
CA VAL A 197 -10.13 -17.64 3.39
C VAL A 197 -9.06 -18.71 3.44
N GLN A 198 -8.18 -18.69 2.45
CA GLN A 198 -7.08 -19.62 2.33
C GLN A 198 -5.76 -18.87 2.21
N ALA A 199 -4.64 -19.56 2.39
CA ALA A 199 -3.32 -19.06 2.08
C ALA A 199 -2.54 -20.14 1.29
N LEU A 200 -1.52 -19.72 0.55
CA LEU A 200 -0.60 -20.66 -0.10
C LEU A 200 -0.02 -21.64 0.94
N PRO A 201 0.08 -22.93 0.62
CA PRO A 201 0.57 -23.95 1.56
C PRO A 201 2.04 -23.71 1.97
N HIS A 202 2.82 -23.15 1.08
CA HIS A 202 4.18 -22.65 1.32
C HIS A 202 4.44 -21.42 0.44
N VAL A 203 5.43 -20.63 0.83
CA VAL A 203 5.76 -19.41 0.09
C VAL A 203 6.69 -19.75 -1.05
N ASP A 204 6.16 -19.59 -2.24
CA ASP A 204 6.86 -19.84 -3.50
C ASP A 204 6.43 -18.79 -4.54
N LYS A 205 7.36 -18.38 -5.42
CA LYS A 205 7.06 -17.38 -6.46
C LYS A 205 6.23 -17.95 -7.58
N GLU A 206 6.45 -19.21 -7.94
CA GLU A 206 5.74 -19.91 -9.01
C GLU A 206 4.28 -20.09 -8.60
N LEU A 207 4.04 -20.56 -7.35
CA LEU A 207 2.69 -20.63 -6.78
C LEU A 207 2.00 -19.27 -6.73
N ALA A 208 2.71 -18.21 -6.35
CA ALA A 208 2.12 -16.87 -6.31
C ALA A 208 1.77 -16.35 -7.71
N HIS A 209 2.62 -16.60 -8.72
CA HIS A 209 2.34 -16.24 -10.11
C HIS A 209 1.18 -17.06 -10.67
N GLU A 210 1.14 -18.36 -10.40
CA GLU A 210 0.07 -19.22 -10.87
C GLU A 210 -1.27 -18.86 -10.20
N LEU A 211 -1.26 -18.55 -8.91
CA LEU A 211 -2.44 -18.02 -8.22
C LEU A 211 -2.98 -16.75 -8.88
N MET A 212 -2.10 -15.81 -9.25
CA MET A 212 -2.50 -14.58 -9.93
C MET A 212 -3.13 -14.83 -11.31
N LYS A 213 -2.74 -15.90 -12.02
CA LYS A 213 -3.33 -16.28 -13.32
C LYS A 213 -4.69 -16.98 -13.17
N GLN A 214 -4.84 -17.85 -12.17
CA GLN A 214 -6.06 -18.68 -12.02
C GLN A 214 -7.17 -17.99 -11.22
N ALA A 215 -6.86 -16.91 -10.49
CA ALA A 215 -7.84 -16.12 -9.76
C ALA A 215 -8.69 -15.25 -10.70
N ASP A 216 -9.84 -14.79 -10.21
CA ASP A 216 -10.73 -13.87 -10.95
C ASP A 216 -10.36 -12.39 -10.74
N PHE A 217 -9.68 -12.08 -9.63
CA PHE A 217 -9.19 -10.75 -9.31
C PHE A 217 -7.89 -10.82 -8.51
N VAL A 218 -6.96 -9.93 -8.80
CA VAL A 218 -5.65 -9.86 -8.14
C VAL A 218 -5.52 -8.58 -7.34
N THR A 219 -5.10 -8.67 -6.09
CA THR A 219 -4.72 -7.50 -5.30
C THR A 219 -3.31 -7.64 -4.75
N VAL A 220 -2.43 -6.73 -5.12
CA VAL A 220 -1.03 -6.72 -4.67
C VAL A 220 -0.77 -5.48 -3.82
N THR A 221 -0.15 -5.67 -2.67
CA THR A 221 0.48 -4.59 -1.90
C THR A 221 1.92 -5.01 -1.61
N GLY A 222 2.89 -4.27 -2.13
CA GLY A 222 4.28 -4.67 -1.93
C GLY A 222 5.28 -4.02 -2.88
N SER A 223 6.39 -4.73 -3.13
CA SER A 223 7.48 -4.24 -3.98
C SER A 223 7.05 -4.04 -5.43
N GLY A 224 7.76 -3.17 -6.16
CA GLY A 224 7.51 -2.92 -7.59
C GLY A 224 7.52 -4.20 -8.45
N ASN A 225 8.34 -5.19 -8.11
CA ASN A 225 8.36 -6.47 -8.81
C ASN A 225 7.05 -7.25 -8.64
N ASN A 226 6.49 -7.30 -7.41
CA ASN A 226 5.21 -7.96 -7.14
C ASN A 226 4.06 -7.20 -7.80
N VAL A 227 4.09 -5.87 -7.76
CA VAL A 227 3.11 -5.01 -8.45
C VAL A 227 3.12 -5.30 -9.95
N ARG A 228 4.31 -5.31 -10.58
CA ARG A 228 4.43 -5.63 -12.00
C ARG A 228 3.93 -7.04 -12.31
N ALA A 229 4.25 -8.04 -11.49
CA ALA A 229 3.77 -9.41 -11.67
C ALA A 229 2.23 -9.48 -11.65
N GLY A 230 1.58 -8.78 -10.70
CA GLY A 230 0.11 -8.69 -10.65
C GLY A 230 -0.47 -7.99 -11.87
N GLN A 231 0.11 -6.88 -12.30
CA GLN A 231 -0.33 -6.11 -13.47
C GLN A 231 -0.19 -6.89 -14.79
N THR A 232 0.82 -7.76 -14.90
CA THR A 232 1.09 -8.56 -16.10
C THR A 232 0.54 -9.98 -16.04
N SER A 233 -0.20 -10.34 -14.98
CA SER A 233 -0.80 -11.69 -14.83
C SER A 233 -1.87 -12.03 -15.87
N GLY A 234 -2.46 -11.00 -16.50
CA GLY A 234 -3.60 -11.16 -17.40
C GLY A 234 -4.96 -11.11 -16.68
N THR A 235 -4.97 -11.08 -15.35
CA THR A 235 -6.17 -11.04 -14.50
C THR A 235 -6.49 -9.59 -14.10
N PRO A 236 -7.77 -9.18 -14.04
CA PRO A 236 -8.17 -7.88 -13.49
C PRO A 236 -7.57 -7.64 -12.12
N ASN A 237 -7.07 -6.41 -11.86
CA ASN A 237 -6.27 -6.23 -10.65
C ASN A 237 -6.36 -4.83 -10.02
N ALA A 238 -6.04 -4.77 -8.72
CA ALA A 238 -5.74 -3.58 -7.94
C ALA A 238 -4.38 -3.76 -7.27
N CYS A 239 -3.33 -3.34 -7.96
CA CYS A 239 -1.95 -3.47 -7.52
C CYS A 239 -1.39 -2.12 -7.13
N VAL A 240 -0.86 -2.01 -5.89
CA VAL A 240 -0.32 -0.78 -5.32
C VAL A 240 1.09 -0.99 -4.77
N GLY A 241 1.96 -0.01 -4.96
CA GLY A 241 3.40 -0.11 -4.72
C GLY A 241 3.94 0.87 -3.69
N ALA A 242 5.14 1.36 -3.99
CA ALA A 242 5.90 2.27 -3.13
C ALA A 242 5.22 3.63 -2.97
N GLY A 243 5.39 4.23 -1.80
CA GLY A 243 5.11 5.63 -1.55
C GLY A 243 6.40 6.42 -1.32
N ASN A 244 6.31 7.73 -1.40
CA ASN A 244 7.39 8.64 -1.02
C ASN A 244 6.77 9.96 -0.55
N VAL A 245 6.18 9.94 0.64
CA VAL A 245 5.42 11.09 1.15
C VAL A 245 6.32 12.29 1.34
N VAL A 246 5.91 13.39 0.74
CA VAL A 246 6.50 14.73 0.94
C VAL A 246 5.49 15.57 1.70
N SER A 247 5.88 16.14 2.84
CA SER A 247 5.10 17.16 3.54
C SER A 247 5.67 18.54 3.25
N VAL A 248 4.82 19.46 2.82
CA VAL A 248 5.15 20.88 2.64
C VAL A 248 4.75 21.64 3.91
N VAL A 249 5.61 22.52 4.38
CA VAL A 249 5.34 23.43 5.50
C VAL A 249 5.48 24.85 4.98
N ASP A 250 4.37 25.55 4.78
CA ASP A 250 4.37 26.92 4.31
C ASP A 250 4.52 27.94 5.46
N SER A 251 4.69 29.20 5.11
CA SER A 251 4.91 30.28 6.07
C SER A 251 3.71 30.59 6.97
N THR A 252 2.56 29.98 6.73
CA THR A 252 1.34 30.14 7.54
C THR A 252 1.09 28.99 8.50
N ALA A 253 1.94 27.96 8.47
CA ALA A 253 1.77 26.73 9.24
C ALA A 253 1.89 26.95 10.76
N GLU A 254 1.11 26.19 11.52
CA GLU A 254 1.27 26.07 12.98
C GLU A 254 2.47 25.15 13.26
N ILE A 255 3.65 25.75 13.46
CA ILE A 255 4.96 25.05 13.41
C ILE A 255 5.07 23.92 14.43
N GLU A 256 4.71 24.12 15.69
CA GLU A 256 4.78 23.09 16.74
C GLU A 256 3.87 21.89 16.42
N GLU A 257 2.66 22.16 15.92
CA GLU A 257 1.72 21.12 15.51
C GLU A 257 2.22 20.36 14.27
N ALA A 258 2.79 21.06 13.29
CA ALA A 258 3.38 20.46 12.11
C ALA A 258 4.55 19.54 12.50
N ALA A 259 5.46 20.00 13.34
CA ALA A 259 6.60 19.22 13.83
C ALA A 259 6.14 17.96 14.57
N ARG A 260 5.19 18.07 15.48
CA ARG A 260 4.61 16.95 16.23
C ARG A 260 3.97 15.90 15.28
N LYS A 261 3.23 16.36 14.28
CA LYS A 261 2.56 15.48 13.30
C LYS A 261 3.56 14.76 12.40
N ILE A 262 4.56 15.48 11.89
CA ILE A 262 5.63 14.91 11.07
C ILE A 262 6.45 13.91 11.86
N ARG A 263 6.86 14.25 13.11
CA ARG A 263 7.55 13.30 13.99
C ARG A 263 6.72 12.05 14.23
N THR A 264 5.45 12.20 14.58
CA THR A 264 4.55 11.06 14.82
C THR A 264 4.46 10.15 13.60
N SER A 265 4.29 10.74 12.42
CA SER A 265 4.27 9.99 11.16
C SER A 265 5.61 9.33 10.87
N LYS A 266 6.73 10.03 11.04
CA LYS A 266 8.07 9.52 10.73
C LYS A 266 8.49 8.36 11.61
N THR A 267 8.16 8.40 12.90
CA THR A 267 8.63 7.42 13.89
C THR A 267 7.73 6.19 14.03
N PHE A 268 6.45 6.29 13.63
CA PHE A 268 5.50 5.21 13.78
C PHE A 268 5.95 3.93 13.07
N ASP A 269 6.03 2.85 13.81
CA ASP A 269 6.43 1.51 13.37
C ASP A 269 7.77 1.53 12.60
N TYR A 270 8.68 2.41 13.00
CA TYR A 270 9.99 2.65 12.39
C TYR A 270 9.97 2.84 10.86
N GLY A 271 8.91 3.48 10.35
CA GLY A 271 8.78 3.79 8.93
C GLY A 271 8.40 2.60 8.04
N THR A 272 7.74 1.58 8.58
CA THR A 272 7.28 0.41 7.78
C THR A 272 6.17 0.73 6.78
N SER A 273 5.49 1.86 6.91
CA SER A 273 4.40 2.24 6.01
C SER A 273 4.90 3.10 4.85
N CYS A 274 4.41 2.84 3.64
CA CYS A 274 4.64 3.72 2.48
C CYS A 274 4.04 5.13 2.65
N SER A 275 3.17 5.32 3.64
CA SER A 275 2.56 6.60 4.01
C SER A 275 3.29 7.38 5.12
N ASN A 276 4.46 6.91 5.59
CA ASN A 276 5.30 7.70 6.49
C ASN A 276 5.95 8.88 5.75
N ASP A 277 6.10 10.03 6.41
CA ASP A 277 6.86 11.13 5.85
C ASP A 277 8.29 10.71 5.47
N ASN A 278 8.68 10.92 4.24
CA ASN A 278 10.03 10.69 3.76
C ASN A 278 10.84 11.97 3.64
N SER A 279 10.18 13.03 3.22
CA SER A 279 10.78 14.35 3.06
C SER A 279 9.85 15.43 3.60
N VAL A 280 10.44 16.53 4.06
CA VAL A 280 9.74 17.76 4.36
C VAL A 280 10.36 18.92 3.57
N VAL A 281 9.52 19.68 2.88
CA VAL A 281 9.90 20.90 2.16
C VAL A 281 9.36 22.09 2.93
N ILE A 282 10.25 22.96 3.40
CA ILE A 282 9.91 24.06 4.33
C ILE A 282 10.21 25.38 3.66
N GLU A 283 9.24 26.31 3.67
CA GLU A 283 9.48 27.68 3.21
C GLU A 283 10.53 28.39 4.06
N ALA A 284 11.38 29.17 3.39
CA ALA A 284 12.50 29.88 4.01
C ALA A 284 12.13 30.73 5.24
N PRO A 285 10.99 31.46 5.28
CA PRO A 285 10.62 32.27 6.43
C PRO A 285 10.46 31.48 7.73
N VAL A 286 10.03 30.20 7.65
CA VAL A 286 9.76 29.35 8.83
C VAL A 286 10.76 28.19 8.96
N TYR A 287 11.75 28.10 8.07
CA TYR A 287 12.70 26.99 8.03
C TYR A 287 13.44 26.79 9.36
N GLY A 288 14.03 27.85 9.91
CA GLY A 288 14.79 27.77 11.15
C GLY A 288 13.92 27.35 12.35
N GLU A 289 12.72 27.92 12.45
CA GLU A 289 11.78 27.61 13.52
C GLU A 289 11.30 26.16 13.41
N MET A 290 10.99 25.68 12.20
CA MET A 290 10.54 24.32 11.97
C MET A 290 11.64 23.29 12.26
N VAL A 291 12.89 23.54 11.88
CA VAL A 291 14.02 22.66 12.21
C VAL A 291 14.21 22.55 13.73
N GLU A 292 14.15 23.67 14.45
CA GLU A 292 14.26 23.66 15.92
C GLU A 292 13.05 22.98 16.58
N ALA A 293 11.83 23.10 16.02
CA ALA A 293 10.67 22.38 16.49
C ALA A 293 10.83 20.86 16.29
N LEU A 294 11.33 20.42 15.14
CA LEU A 294 11.63 19.00 14.88
C LEU A 294 12.70 18.44 15.82
N LYS A 295 13.72 19.24 16.17
CA LYS A 295 14.72 18.86 17.20
C LYS A 295 14.06 18.68 18.58
N ARG A 296 13.17 19.60 18.99
CA ARG A 296 12.41 19.46 20.25
C ARG A 296 11.55 18.20 20.28
N GLU A 297 11.06 17.78 19.13
CA GLU A 297 10.31 16.52 18.95
C GLU A 297 11.23 15.27 18.90
N GLY A 298 12.53 15.40 19.17
CA GLY A 298 13.51 14.31 19.26
C GLY A 298 14.22 13.98 17.95
N GLY A 299 14.17 14.87 16.97
CA GLY A 299 14.94 14.75 15.73
C GLY A 299 16.40 15.18 15.90
N TYR A 300 17.33 14.39 15.41
CA TYR A 300 18.74 14.71 15.31
C TYR A 300 19.10 15.16 13.89
N PHE A 301 19.63 16.37 13.74
CA PHE A 301 20.04 16.90 12.45
C PHE A 301 21.52 16.54 12.20
N CYS A 302 21.76 15.63 11.29
CA CYS A 302 23.08 15.13 10.93
C CYS A 302 23.87 16.20 10.17
N ASP A 303 25.15 16.32 10.49
CA ASP A 303 26.08 17.11 9.69
C ASP A 303 26.46 16.38 8.38
N ASP A 304 27.32 16.99 7.57
CA ASP A 304 27.72 16.44 6.27
C ASP A 304 28.49 15.13 6.37
N GLU A 305 29.29 14.93 7.40
CA GLU A 305 30.05 13.70 7.62
C GLU A 305 29.11 12.57 8.07
N GLU A 306 28.24 12.84 9.01
CA GLU A 306 27.21 11.91 9.50
C GLU A 306 26.21 11.55 8.40
N ARG A 307 25.86 12.50 7.52
CA ARG A 307 25.00 12.25 6.36
C ARG A 307 25.60 11.21 5.42
N VAL A 308 26.92 11.29 5.16
CA VAL A 308 27.62 10.29 4.33
C VAL A 308 27.63 8.92 5.00
N LEU A 309 27.83 8.86 6.31
CA LEU A 309 27.76 7.61 7.08
C LEU A 309 26.36 6.98 7.02
N LEU A 310 25.34 7.79 7.18
CA LEU A 310 23.95 7.33 7.04
C LEU A 310 23.63 6.86 5.62
N GLU A 311 24.11 7.54 4.58
CA GLU A 311 23.90 7.14 3.20
C GLU A 311 24.48 5.75 2.93
N GLU A 312 25.73 5.52 3.32
CA GLU A 312 26.39 4.22 3.18
C GLU A 312 25.67 3.13 4.00
N ALA A 313 25.19 3.46 5.21
CA ALA A 313 24.42 2.51 6.04
C ALA A 313 23.06 2.14 5.43
N LEU A 314 22.37 3.09 4.80
CA LEU A 314 21.07 2.85 4.19
C LEU A 314 21.18 2.19 2.80
N TRP A 315 22.17 2.58 2.01
CA TRP A 315 22.40 2.10 0.63
C TRP A 315 23.86 1.73 0.38
N PRO A 316 24.35 0.62 0.94
CA PRO A 316 25.74 0.23 0.79
C PRO A 316 26.19 0.22 -0.67
N GLY A 317 27.25 0.99 -0.96
CA GLY A 317 27.77 1.16 -2.32
C GLY A 317 26.79 1.83 -3.30
N GLY A 318 25.85 2.63 -2.82
CA GLY A 318 24.82 3.30 -3.65
C GLY A 318 23.78 2.38 -4.26
N GLY A 319 23.66 1.16 -3.74
CA GLY A 319 22.82 0.10 -4.30
C GLY A 319 21.43 -0.02 -3.68
N LYS A 320 21.04 -1.24 -3.36
CA LYS A 320 19.75 -1.54 -2.72
C LYS A 320 19.77 -1.13 -1.24
N ARG A 321 18.59 -0.76 -0.72
CA ARG A 321 18.39 -0.51 0.72
C ARG A 321 18.88 -1.69 1.56
N SER A 322 19.65 -1.36 2.60
CA SER A 322 20.21 -2.36 3.54
C SER A 322 19.10 -2.98 4.39
N SER A 323 19.13 -4.29 4.57
CA SER A 323 18.26 -4.99 5.51
C SER A 323 18.58 -4.69 6.98
N GLU A 324 19.76 -4.17 7.26
CA GLU A 324 20.23 -3.87 8.63
C GLU A 324 19.64 -2.56 9.17
N THR A 325 19.27 -1.63 8.25
CA THR A 325 18.70 -0.33 8.61
C THR A 325 17.22 -0.20 8.24
N LEU A 326 16.71 -1.11 7.38
CA LEU A 326 15.32 -1.08 6.90
C LEU A 326 14.31 -1.27 8.04
N CYS A 327 13.49 -0.26 8.31
CA CYS A 327 12.47 -0.27 9.36
C CYS A 327 13.00 -0.68 10.75
N LYS A 328 14.19 -0.20 11.10
CA LYS A 328 14.86 -0.46 12.39
C LYS A 328 14.72 0.72 13.34
N ALA A 329 14.94 0.41 14.63
CA ALA A 329 15.02 1.43 15.67
C ALA A 329 16.14 2.45 15.37
N PRO A 330 15.96 3.73 15.75
CA PRO A 330 16.97 4.76 15.52
C PRO A 330 18.35 4.37 16.10
N SER A 331 18.39 3.78 17.30
CA SER A 331 19.64 3.31 17.92
C SER A 331 20.39 2.25 17.10
N VAL A 332 19.67 1.35 16.43
CA VAL A 332 20.26 0.36 15.51
C VAL A 332 20.84 1.04 14.27
N ILE A 333 20.12 2.03 13.72
CA ILE A 333 20.59 2.77 12.55
C ILE A 333 21.85 3.58 12.92
N ALA A 334 21.87 4.24 14.09
CA ALA A 334 23.04 4.97 14.59
C ALA A 334 24.25 4.04 14.75
N GLU A 335 24.05 2.84 15.29
CA GLU A 335 25.12 1.84 15.45
C GLU A 335 25.67 1.36 14.10
N VAL A 336 24.78 0.98 13.17
CA VAL A 336 25.17 0.51 11.82
C VAL A 336 25.89 1.61 11.04
N ALA A 337 25.43 2.85 11.14
CA ALA A 337 26.05 4.01 10.50
C ALA A 337 27.34 4.48 11.19
N GLY A 338 27.64 4.00 12.40
CA GLY A 338 28.81 4.44 13.17
C GLY A 338 28.71 5.87 13.68
N LEU A 339 27.50 6.37 13.97
CA LEU A 339 27.32 7.71 14.53
C LEU A 339 27.82 7.74 15.97
N GLU A 340 28.84 8.54 16.23
CA GLU A 340 29.51 8.61 17.54
C GLU A 340 28.88 9.61 18.50
N ASN A 341 28.14 10.61 17.97
CA ASN A 341 27.50 11.65 18.77
C ASN A 341 26.46 11.02 19.72
N PRO A 342 26.55 11.26 21.05
CA PRO A 342 25.57 10.73 22.01
C PRO A 342 24.13 11.17 21.72
N GLU A 343 23.91 12.39 21.23
CA GLU A 343 22.57 12.89 20.87
C GLU A 343 21.97 12.11 19.68
N ALA A 344 22.81 11.70 18.72
CA ALA A 344 22.35 10.85 17.61
C ALA A 344 21.87 9.46 18.10
N ARG A 345 22.51 8.91 19.14
CA ARG A 345 22.14 7.61 19.72
C ARG A 345 20.84 7.65 20.52
N GLU A 346 20.48 8.81 21.06
CA GLU A 346 19.24 9.03 21.81
C GLU A 346 18.10 9.57 20.95
N ALA A 347 18.35 9.88 19.67
CA ALA A 347 17.37 10.47 18.76
C ALA A 347 16.19 9.52 18.50
N SER A 348 15.02 10.11 18.32
CA SER A 348 13.80 9.40 17.86
C SER A 348 13.79 9.20 16.35
N PHE A 349 14.44 10.09 15.61
CA PHE A 349 14.60 10.04 14.15
C PHE A 349 15.77 10.94 13.73
N PHE A 350 16.31 10.68 12.54
CA PHE A 350 17.38 11.48 11.94
C PHE A 350 16.84 12.44 10.92
N MET A 351 17.45 13.62 10.81
CA MET A 351 17.22 14.59 9.77
C MET A 351 18.49 14.78 8.95
N VAL A 352 18.36 14.81 7.64
CA VAL A 352 19.45 15.11 6.71
C VAL A 352 19.05 16.24 5.77
N GLU A 353 19.97 17.12 5.45
CA GLU A 353 19.74 18.15 4.43
C GLU A 353 19.59 17.49 3.05
N GLY A 354 18.52 17.85 2.33
CA GLY A 354 18.34 17.46 0.92
C GLY A 354 19.23 18.32 0.02
N LYS A 355 20.15 17.67 -0.72
CA LYS A 355 21.13 18.34 -1.60
C LYS A 355 20.77 18.25 -3.07
N GLY A 356 19.84 17.36 -3.42
CA GLY A 356 19.41 17.10 -4.79
C GLY A 356 18.13 16.27 -4.83
N VAL A 357 17.72 15.82 -6.01
CA VAL A 357 16.57 14.96 -6.23
C VAL A 357 16.91 13.94 -7.30
N GLY A 358 16.71 12.66 -7.01
CA GLY A 358 16.98 11.58 -7.95
C GLY A 358 18.18 10.74 -7.54
N GLU A 359 18.84 10.13 -8.54
CA GLU A 359 20.01 9.27 -8.31
C GLU A 359 21.21 10.01 -7.73
N GLU A 360 21.25 11.33 -7.86
CA GLU A 360 22.29 12.20 -7.28
C GLU A 360 22.14 12.42 -5.77
N ASP A 361 20.93 12.16 -5.22
CA ASP A 361 20.64 12.22 -3.78
C ASP A 361 19.61 11.16 -3.41
N LEU A 362 20.07 9.99 -3.00
CA LEU A 362 19.23 8.85 -2.64
C LEU A 362 18.26 9.15 -1.49
N PHE A 363 18.57 10.15 -0.66
CA PHE A 363 17.67 10.60 0.41
C PHE A 363 16.38 11.24 -0.11
N SER A 364 16.30 11.62 -1.38
CA SER A 364 15.06 12.10 -2.01
C SER A 364 14.02 11.00 -2.24
N GLY A 365 14.44 9.72 -2.22
CA GLY A 365 13.57 8.56 -2.45
C GLY A 365 12.94 7.99 -1.19
N GLU A 366 12.12 6.94 -1.37
CA GLU A 366 11.50 6.19 -0.26
C GLU A 366 12.56 5.43 0.56
N LYS A 367 12.64 5.74 1.84
CA LYS A 367 13.66 5.17 2.73
C LYS A 367 13.19 3.93 3.50
N LEU A 368 11.91 3.85 3.87
CA LEU A 368 11.38 2.88 4.85
C LEU A 368 12.27 2.84 6.10
N SER A 369 12.50 4.00 6.68
CA SER A 369 13.41 4.23 7.79
C SER A 369 12.99 5.48 8.56
N VAL A 370 13.51 5.65 9.78
CA VAL A 370 13.31 6.86 10.60
C VAL A 370 14.25 8.01 10.20
N VAL A 371 14.60 8.12 8.92
CA VAL A 371 15.38 9.23 8.37
C VAL A 371 14.48 10.13 7.55
N LEU A 372 14.44 11.42 7.88
CA LEU A 372 13.67 12.48 7.24
C LEU A 372 14.61 13.38 6.44
N THR A 373 14.33 13.61 5.17
CA THR A 373 15.07 14.58 4.37
C THR A 373 14.41 15.95 4.49
N VAL A 374 15.20 16.96 4.82
CA VAL A 374 14.75 18.32 5.05
C VAL A 374 15.22 19.21 3.92
N TYR A 375 14.30 19.81 3.19
CA TYR A 375 14.55 20.74 2.12
C TYR A 375 14.11 22.15 2.51
N LYS A 376 14.83 23.15 2.01
CA LYS A 376 14.48 24.56 2.13
C LYS A 376 14.05 25.08 0.78
N ALA A 377 12.89 25.72 0.70
CA ALA A 377 12.37 26.39 -0.48
C ALA A 377 12.28 27.90 -0.22
N ALA A 378 12.64 28.74 -1.17
CA ALA A 378 12.60 30.18 -1.00
C ALA A 378 11.16 30.72 -0.81
N ASN A 379 10.20 30.07 -1.43
CA ASN A 379 8.77 30.41 -1.41
C ASN A 379 7.92 29.19 -1.77
N PHE A 380 6.59 29.36 -1.78
CA PHE A 380 5.65 28.25 -2.08
C PHE A 380 5.76 27.73 -3.51
N ASP A 381 6.12 28.57 -4.51
CA ASP A 381 6.32 28.14 -5.90
C ASP A 381 7.49 27.17 -6.00
N GLU A 382 8.61 27.46 -5.37
CA GLU A 382 9.76 26.56 -5.29
C GLU A 382 9.46 25.31 -4.48
N ALA A 383 8.65 25.42 -3.43
CA ALA A 383 8.21 24.26 -2.65
C ALA A 383 7.37 23.28 -3.50
N LEU A 384 6.48 23.81 -4.36
CA LEU A 384 5.68 22.99 -5.27
C LEU A 384 6.57 22.31 -6.34
N ASP A 385 7.47 23.07 -6.98
CA ASP A 385 8.41 22.51 -7.98
C ASP A 385 9.23 21.37 -7.37
N LEU A 386 9.85 21.63 -6.23
CA LEU A 386 10.68 20.64 -5.53
C LEU A 386 9.88 19.40 -5.12
N THR A 387 8.67 19.57 -4.57
CA THR A 387 7.75 18.49 -4.23
C THR A 387 7.40 17.66 -5.47
N GLY A 388 7.06 18.30 -6.57
CA GLY A 388 6.78 17.65 -7.84
C GLY A 388 7.95 16.82 -8.34
N ARG A 389 9.18 17.36 -8.29
CA ARG A 389 10.41 16.64 -8.68
C ARG A 389 10.68 15.43 -7.79
N ILE A 390 10.55 15.55 -6.49
CA ILE A 390 10.74 14.44 -5.55
C ILE A 390 9.74 13.31 -5.83
N LEU A 391 8.47 13.66 -6.01
CA LEU A 391 7.42 12.68 -6.31
C LEU A 391 7.58 12.05 -7.69
N HIS A 392 8.06 12.78 -8.69
CA HIS A 392 8.37 12.22 -10.02
C HIS A 392 9.50 11.19 -9.98
N TYR A 393 10.47 11.37 -9.10
CA TYR A 393 11.54 10.39 -8.92
C TYR A 393 10.99 9.08 -8.36
N VAL A 394 10.25 9.14 -7.26
CA VAL A 394 9.58 7.99 -6.64
C VAL A 394 8.30 8.46 -5.92
N GLY A 395 7.20 7.71 -6.04
CA GLY A 395 5.98 7.93 -5.26
C GLY A 395 4.93 8.81 -5.93
N ARG A 396 5.09 9.17 -7.21
CA ARG A 396 4.08 9.89 -7.97
C ARG A 396 2.72 9.19 -7.88
N GLY A 397 1.67 9.95 -7.64
CA GLY A 397 0.31 9.45 -7.46
C GLY A 397 -0.02 9.00 -6.03
N HIS A 398 0.97 8.71 -5.18
CA HIS A 398 0.66 8.14 -3.85
C HIS A 398 0.05 9.18 -2.91
N SER A 399 0.79 10.09 -2.36
CA SER A 399 0.28 11.10 -1.40
C SER A 399 1.28 12.22 -1.12
N CYS A 400 0.74 13.35 -0.69
CA CYS A 400 1.47 14.53 -0.24
C CYS A 400 0.79 15.14 0.99
N GLY A 401 1.51 15.92 1.78
CA GLY A 401 1.00 16.69 2.89
C GLY A 401 1.22 18.18 2.73
N LEU A 402 0.33 18.98 3.31
CA LEU A 402 0.52 20.41 3.44
C LEU A 402 0.14 20.84 4.87
N HIS A 403 1.08 21.49 5.54
CA HIS A 403 0.83 22.18 6.80
C HIS A 403 0.70 23.68 6.50
N THR A 404 -0.51 24.23 6.70
CA THR A 404 -0.90 25.57 6.26
C THR A 404 -2.16 26.07 6.97
N THR A 405 -2.38 27.38 6.97
CA THR A 405 -3.68 28.00 7.21
C THR A 405 -4.21 28.72 5.96
N SER A 406 -3.51 28.61 4.81
CA SER A 406 -3.85 29.27 3.55
C SER A 406 -4.68 28.35 2.63
N GLU A 407 -5.97 28.61 2.48
CA GLU A 407 -6.83 27.89 1.52
C GLU A 407 -6.35 28.05 0.07
N ALA A 408 -5.75 29.20 -0.28
CA ALA A 408 -5.18 29.41 -1.61
C ALA A 408 -4.03 28.43 -1.90
N ASN A 409 -3.19 28.13 -0.89
CA ASN A 409 -2.12 27.14 -1.03
C ASN A 409 -2.68 25.72 -1.09
N VAL A 410 -3.76 25.43 -0.36
CA VAL A 410 -4.46 24.13 -0.46
C VAL A 410 -4.99 23.92 -1.88
N GLU A 411 -5.63 24.92 -2.47
CA GLU A 411 -6.16 24.84 -3.84
C GLU A 411 -5.03 24.65 -4.86
N ARG A 412 -3.95 25.42 -4.73
CA ARG A 412 -2.81 25.35 -5.65
C ARG A 412 -2.12 23.98 -5.63
N ILE A 413 -1.72 23.47 -4.46
CA ILE A 413 -1.04 22.19 -4.36
C ILE A 413 -1.96 21.05 -4.86
N GLY A 414 -3.27 21.14 -4.60
CA GLY A 414 -4.25 20.20 -5.08
C GLY A 414 -4.39 20.15 -6.61
N GLN A 415 -4.15 21.27 -7.29
CA GLN A 415 -4.20 21.37 -8.75
C GLN A 415 -2.86 21.05 -9.42
N GLU A 416 -1.72 21.35 -8.78
CA GLU A 416 -0.40 21.31 -9.40
C GLU A 416 0.38 20.01 -9.11
N ILE A 417 0.06 19.29 -8.01
CA ILE A 417 0.81 18.08 -7.62
C ILE A 417 0.06 16.79 -7.96
N ASP A 418 0.69 15.92 -8.69
CA ASP A 418 0.15 14.62 -9.13
C ASP A 418 0.12 13.58 -7.99
N VAL A 419 -0.87 13.67 -7.11
CA VAL A 419 -1.14 12.72 -6.03
C VAL A 419 -2.64 12.45 -5.89
N CYS A 420 -3.00 11.22 -5.51
CA CYS A 420 -4.38 10.85 -5.25
C CYS A 420 -4.86 11.26 -3.85
N ARG A 421 -3.95 11.59 -2.96
CA ARG A 421 -4.26 12.03 -1.57
C ARG A 421 -3.38 13.20 -1.20
N LEU A 422 -4.04 14.31 -0.88
CA LEU A 422 -3.43 15.48 -0.28
C LEU A 422 -4.00 15.65 1.13
N LEU A 423 -3.15 15.55 2.15
CA LEU A 423 -3.57 15.68 3.54
C LEU A 423 -3.20 17.08 4.09
N ILE A 424 -4.21 17.79 4.56
CA ILE A 424 -4.03 19.12 5.12
C ILE A 424 -3.98 19.04 6.64
N ASN A 425 -2.86 19.48 7.23
CA ASN A 425 -2.64 19.50 8.67
C ASN A 425 -2.89 18.15 9.37
N GLN A 426 -2.52 17.03 8.75
CA GLN A 426 -2.77 15.68 9.28
C GLN A 426 -1.47 14.89 9.49
N ILE A 427 -1.57 13.82 10.28
CA ILE A 427 -0.50 12.82 10.44
C ILE A 427 -0.54 11.86 9.23
N GLN A 428 0.45 11.92 8.37
CA GLN A 428 0.46 11.19 7.09
C GLN A 428 0.26 9.68 7.25
N VAL A 429 0.99 9.03 8.17
CA VAL A 429 0.93 7.57 8.38
C VAL A 429 -0.47 7.09 8.79
N PHE A 430 -1.25 7.93 9.41
CA PHE A 430 -2.63 7.60 9.80
C PHE A 430 -3.63 8.03 8.74
N GLY A 431 -3.54 9.27 8.26
CA GLY A 431 -4.53 9.88 7.38
C GLY A 431 -4.61 9.26 6.00
N ASN A 432 -3.48 8.94 5.36
CA ASN A 432 -3.46 8.44 3.98
C ASN A 432 -4.26 7.14 3.77
N GLY A 433 -4.21 6.24 4.73
CA GLY A 433 -4.99 5.00 4.69
C GLY A 433 -6.28 5.07 5.52
N GLY A 434 -6.91 6.22 5.59
CA GLY A 434 -8.11 6.46 6.40
C GLY A 434 -7.80 6.64 7.89
N SER A 435 -8.46 7.62 8.50
CA SER A 435 -8.37 7.93 9.92
C SER A 435 -9.75 8.29 10.47
N PHE A 436 -9.95 8.16 11.80
CA PHE A 436 -11.21 8.50 12.45
C PHE A 436 -11.53 10.00 12.45
N ASP A 437 -10.60 10.82 11.96
CA ASP A 437 -10.69 12.27 11.85
C ASP A 437 -10.58 12.78 10.41
N ASN A 438 -10.73 11.89 9.41
CA ASN A 438 -10.86 12.27 8.00
C ASN A 438 -11.85 11.37 7.25
N GLY A 439 -12.22 11.75 6.02
CA GLY A 439 -13.23 11.07 5.21
C GLY A 439 -12.68 10.04 4.23
N LEU A 440 -11.40 9.64 4.31
CA LEU A 440 -10.84 8.62 3.43
C LEU A 440 -11.16 7.21 3.96
N ASP A 441 -11.51 6.28 3.05
CA ASP A 441 -11.73 4.88 3.41
C ASP A 441 -10.50 4.27 4.13
N PHE A 442 -10.74 3.48 5.17
CA PHE A 442 -9.66 2.77 5.86
C PHE A 442 -9.08 1.65 5.02
N THR A 443 -7.78 1.72 4.77
CA THR A 443 -7.03 0.72 3.98
C THR A 443 -5.57 0.62 4.39
N LEU A 444 -4.93 -0.45 3.92
CA LEU A 444 -3.47 -0.65 3.88
C LEU A 444 -2.96 -0.78 2.43
N SER A 445 -3.81 -0.43 1.46
CA SER A 445 -3.53 -0.53 0.02
C SER A 445 -4.04 0.73 -0.69
N MET A 446 -3.15 1.68 -0.90
CA MET A 446 -3.47 3.01 -1.42
C MET A 446 -3.11 3.09 -2.90
N GLY A 447 -4.11 3.26 -3.77
CA GLY A 447 -3.91 3.43 -5.20
C GLY A 447 -3.29 4.78 -5.53
N GLY A 448 -2.42 4.83 -6.53
CA GLY A 448 -1.78 6.04 -7.03
C GLY A 448 -2.24 6.43 -8.43
N GLY A 449 -3.32 5.83 -8.92
CA GLY A 449 -3.88 6.09 -10.24
C GLY A 449 -2.89 5.81 -11.38
N SER A 450 -3.19 6.33 -12.55
CA SER A 450 -2.34 6.23 -13.73
C SER A 450 -0.96 6.87 -13.51
N TRP A 451 -0.84 7.84 -12.61
CA TRP A 451 0.45 8.45 -12.24
C TRP A 451 1.44 7.45 -11.66
N ALA A 452 0.94 6.47 -10.90
CA ALA A 452 1.73 5.38 -10.34
C ALA A 452 1.65 4.09 -11.18
N GLY A 453 0.99 4.13 -12.35
CA GLY A 453 0.69 2.94 -13.16
C GLY A 453 -0.27 1.98 -12.46
N ASN A 454 -1.15 2.48 -11.59
CA ASN A 454 -2.16 1.67 -10.90
C ASN A 454 -3.53 1.77 -11.58
N ASN A 455 -4.35 0.73 -11.41
CA ASN A 455 -5.72 0.67 -11.94
C ASN A 455 -6.74 1.35 -11.01
N ILE A 456 -6.33 1.80 -9.84
CA ILE A 456 -7.14 2.52 -8.86
C ILE A 456 -6.42 3.78 -8.41
N ASP A 457 -7.15 4.87 -8.21
CA ASP A 457 -6.68 6.17 -7.76
C ASP A 457 -7.18 6.54 -6.36
N GLU A 458 -7.87 5.61 -5.71
CA GLU A 458 -8.42 5.77 -4.36
C GLU A 458 -7.90 4.69 -3.40
N ASN A 459 -8.32 4.77 -2.16
CA ASN A 459 -8.08 3.75 -1.15
C ASN A 459 -8.83 2.47 -1.53
N LEU A 460 -8.11 1.32 -1.57
CA LEU A 460 -8.74 0.03 -1.83
C LEU A 460 -9.84 -0.20 -0.80
N SER A 461 -11.06 -0.45 -1.27
CA SER A 461 -12.24 -0.72 -0.44
C SER A 461 -13.03 -1.90 -1.00
N TYR A 462 -14.10 -2.31 -0.30
CA TYR A 462 -14.96 -3.40 -0.75
C TYR A 462 -15.57 -3.18 -2.15
N ARG A 463 -15.71 -1.93 -2.58
CA ARG A 463 -16.27 -1.57 -3.91
C ARG A 463 -15.46 -2.15 -5.06
N HIS A 464 -14.14 -2.28 -4.88
CA HIS A 464 -13.24 -2.88 -5.87
C HIS A 464 -13.39 -4.40 -5.99
N PHE A 465 -14.05 -5.03 -5.02
CA PHE A 465 -14.34 -6.46 -5.00
C PHE A 465 -15.77 -6.79 -5.43
N LEU A 466 -16.40 -5.87 -6.18
CA LEU A 466 -17.75 -6.04 -6.69
C LEU A 466 -17.78 -5.88 -8.20
N ASN A 467 -18.56 -6.74 -8.87
CA ASN A 467 -19.11 -6.48 -10.19
C ASN A 467 -20.49 -5.87 -10.06
N ILE A 468 -20.82 -4.90 -10.91
CA ILE A 468 -22.11 -4.21 -10.87
C ILE A 468 -22.92 -4.48 -12.14
N THR A 469 -24.05 -5.15 -11.98
CA THR A 469 -25.07 -5.22 -13.04
C THR A 469 -25.93 -3.97 -12.99
N ARG A 470 -26.02 -3.28 -14.11
CA ARG A 470 -26.89 -2.11 -14.28
C ARG A 470 -28.14 -2.52 -15.05
N VAL A 471 -29.30 -2.48 -14.39
CA VAL A 471 -30.60 -2.65 -15.05
C VAL A 471 -31.05 -1.25 -15.48
N SER A 472 -31.16 -1.03 -16.78
CA SER A 472 -31.63 0.25 -17.36
C SER A 472 -33.04 0.12 -17.81
N ARG A 473 -33.88 1.07 -17.42
CA ARG A 473 -35.29 1.20 -17.87
C ARG A 473 -35.45 2.45 -18.73
N THR A 474 -36.39 2.41 -19.63
CA THR A 474 -36.75 3.57 -20.47
C THR A 474 -37.19 4.73 -19.57
N ILE A 475 -36.65 5.90 -19.83
CA ILE A 475 -37.07 7.19 -19.26
C ILE A 475 -37.59 8.09 -20.39
N PRO A 476 -38.28 9.21 -20.10
CA PRO A 476 -38.66 10.16 -21.12
C PRO A 476 -37.48 10.62 -21.96
N GLU A 477 -37.65 10.59 -23.29
CA GLU A 477 -36.61 11.02 -24.21
C GLU A 477 -36.42 12.53 -24.11
N VAL A 478 -35.19 12.97 -23.91
CA VAL A 478 -34.77 14.38 -23.96
C VAL A 478 -33.63 14.49 -24.95
N VAL A 479 -33.95 14.99 -26.16
CA VAL A 479 -32.95 15.21 -27.21
C VAL A 479 -32.56 16.68 -27.19
N PRO A 480 -31.32 17.03 -26.79
CA PRO A 480 -30.87 18.41 -26.83
C PRO A 480 -30.73 18.87 -28.29
N THR A 481 -31.03 20.13 -28.57
CA THR A 481 -30.77 20.72 -29.86
C THR A 481 -29.30 20.96 -30.11
N GLU A 482 -28.89 21.00 -31.39
CA GLU A 482 -27.50 21.34 -31.72
C GLU A 482 -27.12 22.74 -31.17
N ASP A 483 -28.06 23.66 -31.15
CA ASP A 483 -27.85 25.03 -30.64
C ASP A 483 -27.57 25.05 -29.13
N GLU A 484 -28.28 24.21 -28.34
CA GLU A 484 -27.99 24.04 -26.91
C GLU A 484 -26.60 23.49 -26.66
N LEU A 485 -26.10 22.56 -27.48
CA LEU A 485 -24.79 21.93 -27.29
C LEU A 485 -23.64 22.67 -27.95
N LEU A 486 -23.88 23.28 -29.12
CA LEU A 486 -22.84 23.83 -29.96
C LEU A 486 -22.94 25.36 -30.16
N GLY A 487 -24.02 26.00 -29.68
CA GLY A 487 -24.24 27.43 -29.88
C GLY A 487 -23.11 28.32 -29.40
N SER A 488 -22.51 28.02 -28.25
CA SER A 488 -21.35 28.75 -27.75
C SER A 488 -20.07 28.55 -28.60
N TYR A 489 -19.89 27.36 -29.16
CA TYR A 489 -18.78 27.06 -30.07
C TYR A 489 -18.97 27.79 -31.39
N TRP A 490 -20.17 27.70 -31.98
CA TRP A 490 -20.49 28.40 -33.22
C TRP A 490 -20.42 29.91 -33.13
N SER A 491 -20.85 30.48 -31.99
CA SER A 491 -20.71 31.91 -31.72
C SER A 491 -19.25 32.41 -31.78
N ARG A 492 -18.30 31.53 -31.44
CA ARG A 492 -16.87 31.87 -31.37
C ARG A 492 -16.11 31.55 -32.67
N TYR A 493 -16.49 30.46 -33.34
CA TYR A 493 -15.70 29.91 -34.46
C TYR A 493 -16.47 29.81 -35.78
N GLY A 494 -17.72 30.19 -35.77
CA GLY A 494 -18.63 30.03 -36.93
C GLY A 494 -19.24 28.62 -36.99
N ARG A 495 -20.30 28.52 -37.76
CA ARG A 495 -21.06 27.28 -38.02
C ARG A 495 -20.51 26.57 -39.25
#